data_72d0a5c224942c29e81632a1d9f50275
#
_entry.id   72d0a5c224942c29e81632a1d9f50275
#
_cell.length_a   1.000
_cell.length_b   1.000
_cell.length_c   1.000
_cell.angle_alpha   90.00
_cell.angle_beta   90.00
_cell.angle_gamma   90.00
#
_symmetry.space_group_name_H-M   'P 1'
#
loop_
_entity.id
_entity.type
_entity.pdbx_description
1 polymer ?
#
loop_
_entity_poly.entity_id
_entity_poly.type
_entity_poly.pdbx_seq_one_letter_code
_entity_poly.pdbx_strand_id
1 'polypeptide(L)'
;PHLYRQIVLLEPGFLRRTLTRILRFLPSMLTRKVPIVATAMGRPDRWHSLQQAFNFHRPKRVFSKLTDEILWHYINAAVVPEGNGFKLLYDKYWEATMYGTVPTMWRTLKRCKVPISVLRGGHSDTVDALAWKRWQALRPPLGLPQHIRAVNFDGAGHLLPLEQPHKVAQQIRHCLLPD
;
A
#
# COMPACT_ATOMS: atom_id res chain seq x y z
N PRO A 1 -5.17 23.24 2.83
CA PRO A 1 -4.67 22.81 4.16
C PRO A 1 -5.77 22.80 5.22
N HIS A 2 -6.79 23.70 5.12
CA HIS A 2 -7.89 23.82 6.08
C HIS A 2 -8.95 22.71 6.01
N LEU A 3 -8.92 21.87 4.99
CA LEU A 3 -9.87 20.76 4.80
C LEU A 3 -9.53 19.53 5.66
N TYR A 4 -8.28 19.40 6.10
CA TYR A 4 -7.80 18.23 6.84
C TYR A 4 -7.10 18.69 8.11
N ARG A 5 -7.47 18.08 9.24
CA ARG A 5 -6.78 18.29 10.52
C ARG A 5 -5.56 17.41 10.67
N GLN A 6 -5.62 16.21 10.10
CA GLN A 6 -4.55 15.21 10.17
C GLN A 6 -4.63 14.23 9.00
N ILE A 7 -3.52 13.61 8.67
CA ILE A 7 -3.39 12.56 7.65
C ILE A 7 -2.78 11.34 8.31
N VAL A 8 -3.41 10.18 8.16
CA VAL A 8 -2.84 8.89 8.57
C VAL A 8 -2.64 8.05 7.31
N LEU A 9 -1.41 7.65 7.06
CA LEU A 9 -1.01 6.84 5.90
C LEU A 9 -0.68 5.42 6.39
N LEU A 10 -1.40 4.44 5.84
CA LEU A 10 -1.19 3.02 6.11
C LEU A 10 -0.44 2.40 4.95
N GLU A 11 0.76 1.88 5.20
CA GLU A 11 1.58 1.21 4.19
C GLU A 11 1.68 1.97 2.85
N PRO A 12 2.01 3.27 2.87
CA PRO A 12 1.99 4.07 1.65
C PRO A 12 3.06 3.63 0.66
N GLY A 13 2.67 3.39 -0.59
CA GLY A 13 3.56 2.99 -1.67
C GLY A 13 4.51 4.11 -2.12
N PHE A 14 5.53 4.43 -1.33
CA PHE A 14 6.54 5.42 -1.70
C PHE A 14 7.76 4.76 -2.32
N LEU A 15 7.80 4.73 -3.62
CA LEU A 15 8.96 4.25 -4.34
C LEU A 15 10.17 5.20 -4.18
N ARG A 16 11.36 4.63 -4.34
CA ARG A 16 12.61 5.40 -4.36
C ARG A 16 12.55 6.45 -5.47
N ARG A 17 13.07 7.63 -5.18
CA ARG A 17 13.06 8.78 -6.11
C ARG A 17 13.73 8.47 -7.46
N THR A 18 14.77 7.65 -7.46
CA THR A 18 15.45 7.18 -8.66
C THR A 18 14.54 6.31 -9.53
N LEU A 19 13.85 5.35 -8.90
CA LEU A 19 12.94 4.45 -9.60
C LEU A 19 11.74 5.21 -10.20
N THR A 20 11.12 6.12 -9.43
CA THR A 20 10.01 6.96 -9.94
C THR A 20 10.45 7.87 -11.10
N ARG A 21 11.69 8.38 -11.09
CA ARG A 21 12.23 9.15 -12.22
C ARG A 21 12.40 8.27 -13.46
N ILE A 22 13.00 7.09 -13.30
CA ILE A 22 13.17 6.14 -14.41
C ILE A 22 11.81 5.79 -15.00
N LEU A 23 10.85 5.38 -14.18
CA LEU A 23 9.50 5.01 -14.64
C LEU A 23 8.79 6.16 -15.38
N ARG A 24 8.95 7.39 -14.91
CA ARG A 24 8.32 8.57 -15.53
C ARG A 24 8.80 8.86 -16.94
N PHE A 25 10.05 8.57 -17.24
CA PHE A 25 10.65 8.84 -18.56
C PHE A 25 10.76 7.57 -19.42
N LEU A 26 10.33 6.42 -18.91
CA LEU A 26 10.36 5.17 -19.63
C LEU A 26 9.20 5.13 -20.64
N PRO A 27 9.44 4.82 -21.92
CA PRO A 27 8.38 4.58 -22.88
C PRO A 27 7.41 3.50 -22.40
N SER A 28 6.11 3.62 -22.71
CA SER A 28 5.08 2.72 -22.22
C SER A 28 5.34 1.23 -22.55
N MET A 29 5.96 0.95 -23.69
CA MET A 29 6.42 -0.41 -24.06
C MET A 29 7.44 -0.97 -23.10
N LEU A 30 8.36 -0.15 -22.60
CA LEU A 30 9.40 -0.57 -21.65
C LEU A 30 8.86 -0.61 -20.22
N THR A 31 7.91 0.24 -19.88
CA THR A 31 7.23 0.20 -18.57
C THR A 31 6.56 -1.15 -18.33
N ARG A 32 5.98 -1.76 -19.36
CA ARG A 32 5.37 -3.10 -19.29
C ARG A 32 6.37 -4.23 -18.96
N LYS A 33 7.67 -4.02 -19.22
CA LYS A 33 8.74 -4.97 -18.89
C LYS A 33 9.27 -4.84 -17.47
N VAL A 34 8.86 -3.80 -16.73
CA VAL A 34 9.21 -3.66 -15.30
C VAL A 34 8.59 -4.81 -14.52
N PRO A 35 9.36 -5.56 -13.71
CA PRO A 35 8.91 -6.81 -13.11
C PRO A 35 7.57 -6.73 -12.37
N ILE A 36 7.34 -5.67 -11.57
CA ILE A 36 6.09 -5.50 -10.84
C ILE A 36 4.89 -5.26 -11.79
N VAL A 37 5.10 -4.51 -12.87
CA VAL A 37 4.08 -4.25 -13.91
C VAL A 37 3.77 -5.52 -14.69
N ALA A 38 4.81 -6.23 -15.12
CA ALA A 38 4.67 -7.50 -15.84
C ALA A 38 3.94 -8.56 -14.99
N THR A 39 4.27 -8.65 -13.70
CA THR A 39 3.60 -9.55 -12.76
C THR A 39 2.12 -9.21 -12.61
N ALA A 40 1.77 -7.93 -12.47
CA ALA A 40 0.38 -7.49 -12.38
C ALA A 40 -0.40 -7.85 -13.65
N MET A 41 0.17 -7.59 -14.83
CA MET A 41 -0.46 -7.90 -16.12
C MET A 41 -0.63 -9.40 -16.37
N GLY A 42 0.33 -10.23 -15.96
CA GLY A 42 0.32 -11.70 -16.14
C GLY A 42 -0.51 -12.45 -15.11
N ARG A 43 -1.02 -11.77 -14.07
CA ARG A 43 -1.78 -12.42 -13.01
C ARG A 43 -3.14 -12.92 -13.51
N PRO A 44 -3.56 -14.16 -13.16
CA PRO A 44 -4.94 -14.60 -13.33
C PRO A 44 -5.91 -13.65 -12.62
N ASP A 45 -6.99 -13.33 -13.29
CA ASP A 45 -8.03 -12.43 -12.80
C ASP A 45 -9.45 -13.03 -12.91
N ARG A 46 -9.56 -14.31 -13.34
CA ARG A 46 -10.83 -15.06 -13.47
C ARG A 46 -10.70 -16.46 -12.90
N TRP A 47 -11.79 -16.93 -12.28
CA TRP A 47 -11.89 -18.25 -11.64
C TRP A 47 -13.29 -18.84 -11.85
N HIS A 48 -13.39 -20.16 -11.77
CA HIS A 48 -14.70 -20.84 -11.83
C HIS A 48 -15.46 -20.77 -10.50
N SER A 49 -14.76 -20.56 -9.37
CA SER A 49 -15.36 -20.46 -8.06
C SER A 49 -14.53 -19.57 -7.12
N LEU A 50 -15.16 -19.07 -6.05
CA LEU A 50 -14.47 -18.36 -4.97
C LEU A 50 -13.41 -19.22 -4.29
N GLN A 51 -13.66 -20.54 -4.18
CA GLN A 51 -12.68 -21.49 -3.63
C GLN A 51 -11.42 -21.56 -4.50
N GLN A 52 -11.56 -21.54 -5.82
CA GLN A 52 -10.42 -21.51 -6.72
C GLN A 52 -9.64 -20.19 -6.58
N ALA A 53 -10.33 -19.06 -6.43
CA ALA A 53 -9.70 -17.78 -6.15
C ALA A 53 -8.95 -17.79 -4.81
N PHE A 54 -9.55 -18.34 -3.76
CA PHE A 54 -8.89 -18.51 -2.46
C PHE A 54 -7.62 -19.36 -2.58
N ASN A 55 -7.71 -20.54 -3.19
CA ASN A 55 -6.59 -21.45 -3.37
C ASN A 55 -5.44 -20.83 -4.19
N PHE A 56 -5.78 -19.95 -5.13
CA PHE A 56 -4.79 -19.18 -5.90
C PHE A 56 -4.06 -18.13 -5.04
N HIS A 57 -4.78 -17.45 -4.12
CA HIS A 57 -4.21 -16.38 -3.30
C HIS A 57 -3.46 -16.92 -2.07
N ARG A 58 -3.95 -17.99 -1.44
CA ARG A 58 -3.42 -18.53 -0.19
C ARG A 58 -1.91 -18.75 -0.15
N PRO A 59 -1.27 -19.35 -1.17
CA PRO A 59 0.18 -19.59 -1.16
C PRO A 59 1.02 -18.33 -1.44
N LYS A 60 0.41 -17.20 -1.78
CA LYS A 60 1.16 -15.98 -2.08
C LYS A 60 1.76 -15.37 -0.81
N ARG A 61 3.03 -15.00 -0.88
CA ARG A 61 3.77 -14.43 0.25
C ARG A 61 3.04 -13.23 0.92
N VAL A 62 2.39 -12.38 0.13
CA VAL A 62 1.66 -11.21 0.64
C VAL A 62 0.50 -11.58 1.54
N PHE A 63 -0.10 -12.76 1.37
CA PHE A 63 -1.23 -13.26 2.19
C PHE A 63 -0.80 -14.25 3.27
N SER A 64 0.49 -14.58 3.37
CA SER A 64 1.00 -15.64 4.27
C SER A 64 0.71 -15.37 5.75
N LYS A 65 0.58 -14.11 6.15
CA LYS A 65 0.32 -13.69 7.53
C LYS A 65 -1.17 -13.56 7.87
N LEU A 66 -2.06 -13.68 6.90
CA LEU A 66 -3.48 -13.66 7.13
C LEU A 66 -3.96 -15.03 7.62
N THR A 67 -4.94 -15.02 8.53
CA THR A 67 -5.74 -16.24 8.79
C THR A 67 -6.61 -16.57 7.58
N ASP A 68 -7.09 -17.80 7.47
CA ASP A 68 -7.99 -18.20 6.38
C ASP A 68 -9.28 -17.38 6.41
N GLU A 69 -9.81 -17.09 7.60
CA GLU A 69 -10.97 -16.23 7.78
C GLU A 69 -10.77 -14.83 7.15
N ILE A 70 -9.69 -14.17 7.49
CA ILE A 70 -9.36 -12.84 6.94
C ILE A 70 -9.12 -12.91 5.42
N LEU A 71 -8.48 -13.98 4.94
CA LEU A 71 -8.31 -14.17 3.51
C LEU A 71 -9.65 -14.38 2.81
N TRP A 72 -10.60 -15.10 3.41
CA TRP A 72 -11.96 -15.23 2.89
C TRP A 72 -12.68 -13.88 2.84
N HIS A 73 -12.54 -13.03 3.86
CA HIS A 73 -13.08 -11.67 3.79
C HIS A 73 -12.50 -10.88 2.62
N TYR A 74 -11.18 -11.00 2.40
CA TYR A 74 -10.54 -10.39 1.24
C TYR A 74 -11.09 -10.92 -0.08
N ILE A 75 -11.20 -12.25 -0.24
CA ILE A 75 -11.71 -12.89 -1.46
C ILE A 75 -13.15 -12.46 -1.75
N ASN A 76 -14.02 -12.48 -0.74
CA ASN A 76 -15.43 -12.07 -0.89
C ASN A 76 -15.58 -10.57 -1.27
N ALA A 77 -14.64 -9.72 -0.88
CA ALA A 77 -14.65 -8.30 -1.23
C ALA A 77 -14.00 -8.01 -2.60
N ALA A 78 -12.98 -8.79 -2.96
CA ALA A 78 -12.15 -8.52 -4.14
C ALA A 78 -12.55 -9.30 -5.39
N VAL A 79 -13.40 -10.33 -5.26
CA VAL A 79 -13.80 -11.23 -6.35
C VAL A 79 -15.33 -11.20 -6.52
N VAL A 80 -15.78 -10.84 -7.70
CA VAL A 80 -17.21 -10.65 -8.00
C VAL A 80 -17.68 -11.61 -9.08
N PRO A 81 -18.98 -11.98 -9.11
CA PRO A 81 -19.54 -12.81 -10.18
C PRO A 81 -19.36 -12.18 -11.56
N GLU A 82 -19.04 -13.01 -12.56
CA GLU A 82 -19.02 -12.64 -13.97
C GLU A 82 -19.41 -13.85 -14.84
N GLY A 83 -20.54 -13.78 -15.52
CA GLY A 83 -21.07 -14.89 -16.33
C GLY A 83 -21.25 -16.16 -15.47
N ASN A 84 -20.65 -17.27 -15.91
CA ASN A 84 -20.69 -18.55 -15.20
C ASN A 84 -19.51 -18.73 -14.20
N GLY A 85 -18.81 -17.66 -13.87
CA GLY A 85 -17.66 -17.70 -12.97
C GLY A 85 -17.49 -16.42 -12.17
N PHE A 86 -16.26 -16.12 -11.84
CA PHE A 86 -15.88 -15.00 -10.99
C PHE A 86 -14.69 -14.27 -11.57
N LYS A 87 -14.63 -12.96 -11.36
CA LYS A 87 -13.47 -12.14 -11.72
C LYS A 87 -12.97 -11.30 -10.56
N LEU A 88 -11.72 -10.88 -10.66
CA LEU A 88 -11.18 -9.84 -9.78
C LEU A 88 -11.90 -8.51 -10.05
N LEU A 89 -12.37 -7.86 -9.00
CA LEU A 89 -13.02 -6.54 -9.08
C LEU A 89 -12.09 -5.48 -9.66
N TYR A 90 -10.82 -5.53 -9.27
CA TYR A 90 -9.79 -4.65 -9.80
C TYR A 90 -9.26 -5.16 -11.13
N ASP A 91 -9.35 -4.32 -12.15
CA ASP A 91 -8.73 -4.59 -13.44
C ASP A 91 -7.20 -4.61 -13.28
N LYS A 92 -6.57 -5.71 -13.71
CA LYS A 92 -5.12 -5.91 -13.63
C LYS A 92 -4.32 -4.89 -14.44
N TYR A 93 -4.88 -4.36 -15.52
CA TYR A 93 -4.24 -3.32 -16.33
C TYR A 93 -4.26 -1.97 -15.61
N TRP A 94 -5.31 -1.71 -14.82
CA TRP A 94 -5.38 -0.53 -13.99
C TRP A 94 -4.31 -0.57 -12.88
N GLU A 95 -4.18 -1.70 -12.21
CA GLU A 95 -3.13 -1.93 -11.21
C GLU A 95 -1.73 -1.78 -11.82
N ALA A 96 -1.49 -2.41 -12.99
CA ALA A 96 -0.23 -2.30 -13.72
C ALA A 96 0.10 -0.83 -14.08
N THR A 97 -0.91 -0.06 -14.48
CA THR A 97 -0.77 1.37 -14.77
C THR A 97 -0.40 2.16 -13.52
N MET A 98 -1.03 1.88 -12.38
CA MET A 98 -0.66 2.49 -11.11
C MET A 98 0.80 2.25 -10.76
N TYR A 99 1.29 1.02 -10.89
CA TYR A 99 2.71 0.73 -10.62
C TYR A 99 3.67 1.45 -11.58
N GLY A 100 3.26 1.65 -12.83
CA GLY A 100 4.04 2.38 -13.84
C GLY A 100 4.04 3.91 -13.65
N THR A 101 3.09 4.46 -12.89
CA THR A 101 2.86 5.92 -12.81
C THR A 101 2.98 6.50 -11.40
N VAL A 102 3.52 5.74 -10.43
CA VAL A 102 3.64 6.20 -9.03
C VAL A 102 4.35 7.55 -8.92
N PRO A 103 3.70 8.58 -8.38
CA PRO A 103 4.29 9.91 -8.28
C PRO A 103 5.34 10.00 -7.15
N THR A 104 6.28 10.94 -7.32
CA THR A 104 7.24 11.26 -6.26
C THR A 104 6.61 12.23 -5.24
N MET A 105 6.16 11.72 -4.10
CA MET A 105 5.47 12.52 -3.08
C MET A 105 6.40 13.25 -2.09
N TRP A 106 7.70 12.99 -2.10
CA TRP A 106 8.64 13.51 -1.10
C TRP A 106 8.71 15.04 -1.00
N ARG A 107 8.52 15.76 -2.12
CA ARG A 107 8.46 17.24 -2.11
C ARG A 107 7.16 17.73 -1.47
N THR A 108 6.05 17.08 -1.78
CA THR A 108 4.73 17.39 -1.22
C THR A 108 4.72 17.19 0.29
N LEU A 109 5.27 16.05 0.76
CA LEU A 109 5.40 15.76 2.18
C LEU A 109 6.21 16.82 2.93
N LYS A 110 7.34 17.27 2.37
CA LYS A 110 8.15 18.34 2.97
C LYS A 110 7.44 19.68 3.08
N ARG A 111 6.45 19.94 2.23
CA ARG A 111 5.68 21.19 2.20
C ARG A 111 4.33 21.07 2.90
N CYS A 112 3.97 19.87 3.30
CA CYS A 112 2.71 19.62 3.97
C CYS A 112 2.72 20.30 5.34
N LYS A 113 1.68 21.09 5.62
CA LYS A 113 1.48 21.77 6.90
C LYS A 113 0.50 21.02 7.82
N VAL A 114 -0.10 19.95 7.31
CA VAL A 114 -1.01 19.09 8.06
C VAL A 114 -0.19 18.01 8.77
N PRO A 115 -0.47 17.70 10.04
CA PRO A 115 0.17 16.58 10.74
C PRO A 115 -0.01 15.27 9.97
N ILE A 116 1.07 14.48 9.86
CA ILE A 116 1.08 13.23 9.13
C ILE A 116 1.60 12.12 10.05
N SER A 117 0.83 11.06 10.17
CA SER A 117 1.28 9.80 10.78
C SER A 117 1.42 8.74 9.69
N VAL A 118 2.53 8.02 9.66
CA VAL A 118 2.73 6.88 8.77
C VAL A 118 2.87 5.61 9.60
N LEU A 119 2.07 4.62 9.29
CA LEU A 119 2.04 3.31 9.91
C LEU A 119 2.60 2.29 8.91
N ARG A 120 3.63 1.55 9.34
CA ARG A 120 4.35 0.59 8.50
C ARG A 120 4.45 -0.77 9.20
N GLY A 121 4.28 -1.86 8.46
CA GLY A 121 4.66 -3.20 8.91
C GLY A 121 6.19 -3.38 8.88
N GLY A 122 6.76 -3.90 9.94
CA GLY A 122 8.21 -4.09 10.07
C GLY A 122 8.82 -4.95 8.97
N HIS A 123 8.04 -5.89 8.41
CA HIS A 123 8.42 -6.76 7.29
C HIS A 123 7.85 -6.32 5.95
N SER A 124 7.34 -5.07 5.86
CA SER A 124 6.84 -4.53 4.59
C SER A 124 7.95 -4.38 3.55
N ASP A 125 7.66 -4.82 2.34
CA ASP A 125 8.49 -4.62 1.16
C ASP A 125 8.05 -3.40 0.32
N THR A 126 6.89 -2.84 0.61
CA THR A 126 6.36 -1.64 -0.06
C THR A 126 7.02 -0.37 0.46
N VAL A 127 7.21 -0.28 1.79
CA VAL A 127 7.98 0.79 2.42
C VAL A 127 9.34 0.23 2.83
N ASP A 128 10.31 0.24 1.93
CA ASP A 128 11.64 -0.31 2.19
C ASP A 128 12.41 0.46 3.29
N ALA A 129 13.49 -0.13 3.79
CA ALA A 129 14.28 0.44 4.87
C ALA A 129 14.83 1.85 4.55
N LEU A 130 15.14 2.15 3.28
CA LEU A 130 15.62 3.47 2.86
C LEU A 130 14.47 4.50 2.83
N ALA A 131 13.30 4.10 2.33
CA ALA A 131 12.10 4.94 2.38
C ALA A 131 11.71 5.22 3.83
N TRP A 132 11.78 4.19 4.71
CA TRP A 132 11.50 4.33 6.13
C TRP A 132 12.45 5.29 6.85
N LYS A 133 13.77 5.13 6.67
CA LYS A 133 14.76 6.07 7.20
C LYS A 133 14.51 7.50 6.71
N ARG A 134 14.09 7.65 5.48
CA ARG A 134 13.76 8.96 4.92
C ARG A 134 12.52 9.56 5.55
N TRP A 135 11.48 8.76 5.84
CA TRP A 135 10.32 9.18 6.62
C TRP A 135 10.71 9.70 7.98
N GLN A 136 11.50 8.94 8.71
CA GLN A 136 11.99 9.31 10.05
C GLN A 136 12.86 10.57 10.03
N ALA A 137 13.55 10.84 8.93
CA ALA A 137 14.37 12.02 8.74
C ALA A 137 13.60 13.25 8.23
N LEU A 138 12.31 13.12 7.87
CA LEU A 138 11.51 14.27 7.47
C LEU A 138 11.35 15.23 8.65
N ARG A 139 11.54 16.52 8.35
CA ARG A 139 11.33 17.61 9.32
C ARG A 139 10.18 18.48 8.83
N PRO A 140 9.39 19.04 9.74
CA PRO A 140 8.33 19.98 9.40
C PRO A 140 8.91 21.23 8.73
N PRO A 141 8.09 21.98 7.99
CA PRO A 141 8.44 23.32 7.58
C PRO A 141 8.83 24.20 8.79
N LEU A 142 9.72 25.16 8.55
CA LEU A 142 10.21 26.05 9.60
C LEU A 142 9.05 26.74 10.34
N GLY A 143 9.11 26.76 11.65
CA GLY A 143 8.07 27.37 12.50
C GLY A 143 6.86 26.50 12.80
N LEU A 144 6.83 25.25 12.31
CA LEU A 144 5.78 24.31 12.67
C LEU A 144 6.30 23.25 13.66
N PRO A 145 5.47 22.79 14.62
CA PRO A 145 5.83 21.72 15.52
C PRO A 145 6.08 20.44 14.75
N GLN A 146 6.81 19.49 15.35
CA GLN A 146 7.02 18.18 14.73
C GLN A 146 5.68 17.49 14.55
N HIS A 147 5.25 17.36 13.29
CA HIS A 147 3.96 16.82 12.91
C HIS A 147 4.06 15.57 12.02
N ILE A 148 5.24 14.98 11.90
CA ILE A 148 5.45 13.73 11.16
C ILE A 148 5.79 12.64 12.16
N ARG A 149 4.85 11.71 12.35
CA ARG A 149 5.04 10.52 13.18
C ARG A 149 5.27 9.31 12.29
N ALA A 150 6.19 8.43 12.69
CA ALA A 150 6.49 7.20 12.00
C ALA A 150 6.36 6.04 12.98
N VAL A 151 5.39 5.17 12.76
CA VAL A 151 5.06 4.04 13.64
C VAL A 151 5.34 2.74 12.92
N ASN A 152 6.14 1.88 13.51
CA ASN A 152 6.47 0.56 12.99
C ASN A 152 5.68 -0.52 13.75
N PHE A 153 5.08 -1.45 13.02
CA PHE A 153 4.38 -2.61 13.56
C PHE A 153 5.26 -3.84 13.38
N ASP A 154 5.95 -4.24 14.42
CA ASP A 154 6.83 -5.39 14.38
C ASP A 154 6.06 -6.65 14.02
N GLY A 155 6.68 -7.50 13.21
CA GLY A 155 6.08 -8.74 12.74
C GLY A 155 5.03 -8.58 11.64
N ALA A 156 4.46 -7.39 11.38
CA ALA A 156 3.49 -7.16 10.32
C ALA A 156 4.15 -6.97 8.95
N GLY A 157 3.41 -7.30 7.90
CA GLY A 157 3.78 -7.09 6.49
C GLY A 157 3.04 -5.92 5.85
N HIS A 158 2.93 -5.97 4.52
CA HIS A 158 2.27 -4.93 3.74
C HIS A 158 0.76 -4.87 3.93
N LEU A 159 0.10 -5.97 4.21
CA LEU A 159 -1.34 -6.00 4.47
C LEU A 159 -1.65 -5.66 5.94
N LEU A 160 -0.89 -4.74 6.53
CA LEU A 160 -0.96 -4.34 7.93
C LEU A 160 -2.39 -4.18 8.49
N PRO A 161 -3.35 -3.52 7.81
CA PRO A 161 -4.71 -3.40 8.32
C PRO A 161 -5.46 -4.72 8.43
N LEU A 162 -5.12 -5.70 7.60
CA LEU A 162 -5.71 -7.05 7.61
C LEU A 162 -4.96 -7.99 8.57
N GLU A 163 -3.65 -7.78 8.74
CA GLU A 163 -2.81 -8.59 9.61
C GLU A 163 -2.99 -8.25 11.10
N GLN A 164 -3.18 -6.96 11.42
CA GLN A 164 -3.29 -6.47 12.80
C GLN A 164 -4.39 -5.40 12.96
N PRO A 165 -5.67 -5.71 12.63
CA PRO A 165 -6.73 -4.71 12.53
C PRO A 165 -6.97 -3.95 13.84
N HIS A 166 -6.99 -4.63 14.98
CA HIS A 166 -7.22 -3.99 16.28
C HIS A 166 -6.10 -3.03 16.68
N LYS A 167 -4.84 -3.41 16.47
CA LYS A 167 -3.70 -2.54 16.79
C LYS A 167 -3.64 -1.33 15.85
N VAL A 168 -3.96 -1.52 14.58
CA VAL A 168 -4.04 -0.42 13.61
C VAL A 168 -5.14 0.55 13.99
N ALA A 169 -6.34 0.06 14.33
CA ALA A 169 -7.45 0.90 14.76
C ALA A 169 -7.12 1.68 16.04
N GLN A 170 -6.48 1.05 17.02
CA GLN A 170 -6.02 1.71 18.24
C GLN A 170 -5.00 2.81 17.92
N GLN A 171 -4.03 2.52 17.06
CA GLN A 171 -3.02 3.50 16.67
C GLN A 171 -3.61 4.67 15.88
N ILE A 172 -4.59 4.43 15.01
CA ILE A 172 -5.31 5.49 14.30
C ILE A 172 -6.03 6.38 15.30
N ARG A 173 -6.74 5.82 16.29
CA ARG A 173 -7.40 6.60 17.35
C ARG A 173 -6.41 7.49 18.10
N HIS A 174 -5.28 6.93 18.53
CA HIS A 174 -4.22 7.68 19.20
C HIS A 174 -3.64 8.79 18.30
N CYS A 175 -3.58 8.60 17.01
CA CYS A 175 -3.16 9.65 16.08
C CYS A 175 -4.20 10.77 15.96
N LEU A 176 -5.48 10.42 15.91
CA LEU A 176 -6.57 11.37 15.65
C LEU A 176 -7.07 12.09 16.91
N LEU A 177 -6.96 11.47 18.05
CA LEU A 177 -7.39 11.95 19.36
C LEU A 177 -6.18 11.89 20.31
N PRO A 178 -5.17 12.75 20.14
CA PRO A 178 -4.10 12.86 21.12
C PRO A 178 -4.70 13.38 22.44
N ASP A 179 -4.27 12.77 23.54
CA ASP A 179 -4.63 13.17 24.92
C ASP A 179 -4.35 14.64 25.19
#